data_0794337d89552ffb6f3ccca64896b533
#
_entry.id   0794337d89552ffb6f3ccca64896b533
#
_cell.length_a   1.000
_cell.length_b   1.000
_cell.length_c   1.000
_cell.angle_alpha   90.00
_cell.angle_beta   90.00
_cell.angle_gamma   90.00
#
_symmetry.space_group_name_H-M   'P 1'
#
loop_
_entity.id
_entity.type
_entity.pdbx_description
1 polymer ?
#
loop_
_entity_poly.entity_id
_entity_poly.type
_entity_poly.pdbx_seq_one_letter_code
_entity_poly.pdbx_strand_id
1 'polypeptide(L)'
;MLKSSNGRRQKNDAVLQTYVIMEQGHEIRLVLDCRTRWSSLWNMMEIFYRLRKPIQKACIDVRAPVNLTDADFETVREIVSALEPPKVTVEALCRRETNLIAANAALRFAIIELEKQTSELSRTLAAALRKQVAERQTDLSGLLQYLCDPKAPAADETFSIPSSGVIKKLLHALLKRLDSKKG
;
A
#
# COMPACT_ATOMS: atom_id res chain seq x y z
N MET A 1 31.62 24.52 -13.40
CA MET A 1 30.42 25.19 -12.83
C MET A 1 29.52 24.32 -11.91
N LEU A 2 30.02 23.26 -11.31
CA LEU A 2 29.23 22.30 -10.47
C LEU A 2 29.34 22.54 -8.95
N LYS A 3 30.20 23.44 -8.46
CA LYS A 3 30.40 23.71 -7.01
C LYS A 3 29.32 24.61 -6.38
N SER A 4 28.57 25.39 -7.14
CA SER A 4 27.60 26.35 -6.61
C SER A 4 26.26 25.71 -6.18
N SER A 5 25.87 24.58 -6.79
CA SER A 5 24.58 23.92 -6.48
C SER A 5 24.61 23.14 -5.16
N ASN A 6 25.76 22.58 -4.80
CA ASN A 6 25.91 21.77 -3.58
C ASN A 6 25.85 22.63 -2.30
N GLY A 7 26.49 23.82 -2.33
CA GLY A 7 26.46 24.74 -1.19
C GLY A 7 25.07 25.31 -0.91
N ARG A 8 24.27 25.59 -1.95
CA ARG A 8 22.88 26.05 -1.79
C ARG A 8 21.97 24.95 -1.22
N ARG A 9 22.14 23.69 -1.66
CA ARG A 9 21.39 22.55 -1.10
C ARG A 9 21.67 22.34 0.38
N GLN A 10 22.95 22.34 0.77
CA GLN A 10 23.35 22.20 2.19
C GLN A 10 22.79 23.34 3.06
N LYS A 11 22.80 24.57 2.56
CA LYS A 11 22.24 25.71 3.28
C LYS A 11 20.72 25.59 3.48
N ASN A 12 20.00 25.18 2.43
CA ASN A 12 18.55 25.00 2.50
C ASN A 12 18.17 23.84 3.44
N ASP A 13 18.95 22.75 3.42
CA ASP A 13 18.77 21.62 4.33
C ASP A 13 18.98 22.04 5.79
N ALA A 14 20.02 22.81 6.09
CA ALA A 14 20.28 23.34 7.42
C ALA A 14 19.12 24.22 7.94
N VAL A 15 18.57 25.09 7.10
CA VAL A 15 17.40 25.92 7.46
C VAL A 15 16.18 25.04 7.77
N LEU A 16 15.89 24.04 6.93
CA LEU A 16 14.80 23.09 7.16
C LEU A 16 14.99 22.35 8.49
N GLN A 17 16.20 21.80 8.74
CA GLN A 17 16.49 21.06 9.98
C GLN A 17 16.34 21.92 11.23
N THR A 18 16.67 23.21 11.18
CA THR A 18 16.42 24.13 12.29
C THR A 18 14.94 24.16 12.67
N TYR A 19 14.04 24.31 11.71
CA TYR A 19 12.60 24.30 11.96
C TYR A 19 12.07 22.92 12.37
N VAL A 20 12.62 21.85 11.81
CA VAL A 20 12.26 20.47 12.19
C VAL A 20 12.61 20.21 13.66
N ILE A 21 13.81 20.57 14.09
CA ILE A 21 14.24 20.39 15.49
C ILE A 21 13.40 21.25 16.45
N MET A 22 13.07 22.48 16.07
CA MET A 22 12.21 23.36 16.88
C MET A 22 10.81 22.78 17.08
N GLU A 23 10.25 22.09 16.08
CA GLU A 23 8.87 21.60 16.14
C GLU A 23 8.78 20.14 16.63
N GLN A 24 9.74 19.28 16.28
CA GLN A 24 9.74 17.85 16.57
C GLN A 24 10.66 17.44 17.72
N GLY A 25 11.55 18.34 18.18
CA GLY A 25 12.53 18.09 19.23
C GLY A 25 13.77 17.28 18.78
N HIS A 26 13.80 16.79 17.54
CA HIS A 26 14.91 16.02 16.99
C HIS A 26 15.00 16.19 15.46
N GLU A 27 16.14 15.80 14.90
CA GLU A 27 16.37 15.85 13.46
C GLU A 27 15.55 14.77 12.74
N ILE A 28 14.81 15.15 11.70
CA ILE A 28 14.10 14.25 10.79
C ILE A 28 14.44 14.65 9.36
N ARG A 29 14.97 13.71 8.59
CA ARG A 29 15.33 13.95 7.19
C ARG A 29 14.21 13.56 6.24
N LEU A 30 14.02 14.36 5.20
CA LEU A 30 13.16 13.99 4.09
C LEU A 30 13.73 12.74 3.40
N VAL A 31 12.88 11.75 3.23
CA VAL A 31 13.24 10.51 2.52
C VAL A 31 12.87 10.68 1.06
N LEU A 32 13.78 10.31 0.17
CA LEU A 32 13.50 10.26 -1.27
C LEU A 32 12.86 8.92 -1.62
N ASP A 33 11.96 8.94 -2.60
CA ASP A 33 11.38 7.73 -3.14
C ASP A 33 12.46 6.86 -3.79
N CYS A 34 12.36 5.54 -3.54
CA CYS A 34 13.21 4.54 -4.16
C CYS A 34 12.32 3.65 -5.05
N ARG A 35 12.46 3.76 -6.36
CA ARG A 35 11.66 3.03 -7.37
C ARG A 35 11.58 1.52 -7.15
N THR A 36 12.52 0.94 -6.42
CA THR A 36 12.58 -0.50 -6.16
C THR A 36 11.84 -0.93 -4.89
N ARG A 37 11.34 0.02 -4.09
CA ARG A 37 10.64 -0.27 -2.83
C ARG A 37 9.25 0.36 -2.85
N TRP A 38 8.27 -0.46 -2.89
CA TRP A 38 6.86 -0.09 -2.90
C TRP A 38 6.44 0.82 -1.71
N SER A 39 6.95 0.53 -0.52
CA SER A 39 6.68 1.34 0.68
C SER A 39 7.42 2.68 0.73
N SER A 40 8.39 2.93 -0.16
CA SER A 40 9.19 4.16 -0.10
C SER A 40 8.38 5.39 -0.45
N LEU A 41 7.46 5.29 -1.40
CA LEU A 41 6.57 6.39 -1.78
C LEU A 41 5.68 6.81 -0.59
N TRP A 42 5.07 5.84 0.09
CA TRP A 42 4.27 6.12 1.26
C TRP A 42 5.09 6.79 2.37
N ASN A 43 6.26 6.25 2.70
CA ASN A 43 7.16 6.81 3.71
C ASN A 43 7.59 8.24 3.36
N MET A 44 7.93 8.49 2.09
CA MET A 44 8.29 9.82 1.61
C MET A 44 7.13 10.81 1.82
N MET A 45 5.94 10.47 1.39
CA MET A 45 4.75 11.31 1.47
C MET A 45 4.31 11.54 2.94
N GLU A 46 4.40 10.51 3.79
CA GLU A 46 4.08 10.61 5.22
C GLU A 46 5.01 11.59 5.92
N ILE A 47 6.34 11.45 5.73
CA ILE A 47 7.32 12.34 6.32
C ILE A 47 7.14 13.76 5.78
N PHE A 48 6.89 13.92 4.48
CA PHE A 48 6.64 15.21 3.86
C PHE A 48 5.41 15.91 4.49
N TYR A 49 4.30 15.18 4.66
CA TYR A 49 3.11 15.70 5.31
C TYR A 49 3.34 16.04 6.80
N ARG A 50 4.04 15.18 7.53
CA ARG A 50 4.38 15.40 8.93
C ARG A 50 5.22 16.68 9.13
N LEU A 51 6.14 16.94 8.21
CA LEU A 51 7.02 18.11 8.24
C LEU A 51 6.43 19.33 7.51
N ARG A 52 5.13 19.38 7.20
CA ARG A 52 4.52 20.46 6.41
C ARG A 52 4.79 21.87 6.96
N LYS A 53 4.68 22.08 8.27
CA LYS A 53 4.93 23.39 8.88
C LYS A 53 6.40 23.81 8.83
N PRO A 54 7.38 22.96 9.23
CA PRO A 54 8.79 23.24 9.00
C PRO A 54 9.12 23.55 7.54
N ILE A 55 8.55 22.77 6.60
CA ILE A 55 8.78 22.96 5.17
C ILE A 55 8.25 24.32 4.70
N GLN A 56 7.04 24.71 5.08
CA GLN A 56 6.47 26.02 4.72
C GLN A 56 7.35 27.16 5.24
N LYS A 57 7.77 27.12 6.51
CA LYS A 57 8.65 28.14 7.12
C LYS A 57 10.00 28.21 6.39
N ALA A 58 10.62 27.05 6.15
CA ALA A 58 11.89 26.98 5.43
C ALA A 58 11.76 27.52 4.02
N CYS A 59 10.69 27.22 3.28
CA CYS A 59 10.45 27.73 1.92
C CYS A 59 10.36 29.27 1.89
N ILE A 60 9.74 29.87 2.88
CA ILE A 60 9.66 31.35 3.01
C ILE A 60 11.07 31.93 3.24
N ASP A 61 11.84 31.39 4.17
CA ASP A 61 13.16 31.91 4.53
C ASP A 61 14.18 31.80 3.40
N VAL A 62 14.16 30.66 2.68
CA VAL A 62 15.09 30.47 1.54
C VAL A 62 14.56 31.10 0.25
N ARG A 63 13.40 31.76 0.30
CA ARG A 63 12.71 32.32 -0.88
C ARG A 63 12.61 31.28 -1.99
N ALA A 64 12.09 30.11 -1.64
CA ALA A 64 11.92 29.02 -2.61
C ALA A 64 10.97 29.45 -3.75
N PRO A 65 11.24 29.05 -5.00
CA PRO A 65 10.36 29.38 -6.14
C PRO A 65 9.03 28.61 -6.10
N VAL A 66 8.79 27.78 -5.08
CA VAL A 66 7.58 26.96 -4.90
C VAL A 66 6.84 27.49 -3.68
N ASN A 67 5.56 27.80 -3.87
CA ASN A 67 4.64 28.13 -2.79
C ASN A 67 3.76 26.91 -2.49
N LEU A 68 4.03 26.22 -1.38
CA LEU A 68 3.24 25.08 -0.91
C LEU A 68 2.08 25.60 -0.06
N THR A 69 0.87 25.37 -0.55
CA THR A 69 -0.36 25.76 0.11
C THR A 69 -0.90 24.67 1.03
N ASP A 70 -1.81 25.01 1.91
CA ASP A 70 -2.49 24.00 2.75
C ASP A 70 -3.30 23.01 1.91
N ALA A 71 -3.84 23.43 0.76
CA ALA A 71 -4.52 22.53 -0.17
C ALA A 71 -3.58 21.49 -0.78
N ASP A 72 -2.32 21.84 -1.05
CA ASP A 72 -1.31 20.86 -1.51
C ASP A 72 -1.04 19.81 -0.42
N PHE A 73 -0.93 20.24 0.84
CA PHE A 73 -0.72 19.30 1.94
C PHE A 73 -1.96 18.43 2.23
N GLU A 74 -3.16 18.94 2.05
CA GLU A 74 -4.38 18.12 2.15
C GLU A 74 -4.40 17.06 1.04
N THR A 75 -3.99 17.39 -0.18
CA THR A 75 -3.83 16.41 -1.26
C THR A 75 -2.81 15.32 -0.89
N VAL A 76 -1.68 15.70 -0.31
CA VAL A 76 -0.68 14.75 0.19
C VAL A 76 -1.27 13.86 1.29
N ARG A 77 -2.06 14.41 2.20
CA ARG A 77 -2.74 13.66 3.26
C ARG A 77 -3.70 12.60 2.69
N GLU A 78 -4.48 12.98 1.68
CA GLU A 78 -5.37 12.03 1.00
C GLU A 78 -4.59 10.89 0.34
N ILE A 79 -3.46 11.21 -0.32
CA ILE A 79 -2.58 10.20 -0.93
C ILE A 79 -2.02 9.26 0.14
N VAL A 80 -1.51 9.77 1.25
CA VAL A 80 -0.97 8.98 2.36
C VAL A 80 -2.04 8.03 2.91
N SER A 81 -3.26 8.55 3.14
CA SER A 81 -4.38 7.76 3.65
C SER A 81 -4.80 6.66 2.66
N ALA A 82 -4.84 6.96 1.36
CA ALA A 82 -5.21 5.98 0.34
C ALA A 82 -4.13 4.91 0.12
N LEU A 83 -2.85 5.23 0.34
CA LEU A 83 -1.75 4.28 0.17
C LEU A 83 -1.48 3.43 1.43
N GLU A 84 -2.04 3.77 2.59
CA GLU A 84 -1.81 3.02 3.84
C GLU A 84 -2.33 1.57 3.78
N PRO A 85 -3.59 1.28 3.39
CA PRO A 85 -4.07 -0.09 3.29
C PRO A 85 -3.26 -0.97 2.31
N PRO A 86 -2.93 -0.51 1.09
CA PRO A 86 -2.02 -1.24 0.20
C PRO A 86 -0.64 -1.50 0.81
N LYS A 87 -0.06 -0.52 1.52
CA LYS A 87 1.24 -0.69 2.19
C LYS A 87 1.19 -1.82 3.22
N VAL A 88 0.24 -1.78 4.14
CA VAL A 88 0.05 -2.82 5.18
C VAL A 88 -0.17 -4.19 4.54
N THR A 89 -0.94 -4.23 3.46
CA THR A 89 -1.20 -5.46 2.70
C THR A 89 0.07 -6.04 2.09
N VAL A 90 0.89 -5.22 1.43
CA VAL A 90 2.18 -5.66 0.86
C VAL A 90 3.11 -6.17 1.94
N GLU A 91 3.20 -5.49 3.09
CA GLU A 91 3.99 -5.94 4.23
C GLU A 91 3.51 -7.30 4.77
N ALA A 92 2.21 -7.52 4.81
CA ALA A 92 1.63 -8.81 5.20
C ALA A 92 1.95 -9.92 4.16
N LEU A 93 1.85 -9.60 2.86
CA LEU A 93 2.14 -10.54 1.77
C LEU A 93 3.62 -10.93 1.70
N CYS A 94 4.53 -10.06 2.12
CA CYS A 94 5.98 -10.31 2.12
C CYS A 94 6.46 -11.17 3.28
N ARG A 95 5.61 -11.57 4.21
CA ARG A 95 6.01 -12.46 5.32
C ARG A 95 6.26 -13.89 4.82
N ARG A 96 7.29 -14.53 5.34
CA ARG A 96 7.69 -15.91 4.95
C ARG A 96 6.58 -16.96 5.10
N GLU A 97 5.70 -16.74 6.06
CA GLU A 97 4.65 -17.69 6.44
C GLU A 97 3.32 -17.40 5.75
N THR A 98 3.29 -16.43 4.83
CA THR A 98 2.07 -16.06 4.13
C THR A 98 1.64 -17.19 3.19
N ASN A 99 0.50 -17.78 3.48
CA ASN A 99 -0.18 -18.73 2.60
C ASN A 99 -1.28 -18.02 1.79
N LEU A 100 -1.89 -18.74 0.84
CA LEU A 100 -2.91 -18.19 -0.04
C LEU A 100 -4.12 -17.59 0.72
N ILE A 101 -4.48 -18.19 1.85
CA ILE A 101 -5.63 -17.74 2.66
C ILE A 101 -5.30 -16.42 3.35
N ALA A 102 -4.12 -16.34 3.98
CA ALA A 102 -3.64 -15.09 4.58
C ALA A 102 -3.47 -13.99 3.52
N ALA A 103 -3.02 -14.35 2.31
CA ALA A 103 -2.93 -13.43 1.19
C ALA A 103 -4.31 -12.89 0.77
N ASN A 104 -5.31 -13.77 0.60
CA ASN A 104 -6.67 -13.36 0.28
C ASN A 104 -7.28 -12.50 1.39
N ALA A 105 -7.05 -12.83 2.65
CA ALA A 105 -7.51 -12.03 3.79
C ALA A 105 -6.88 -10.63 3.79
N ALA A 106 -5.57 -10.52 3.52
CA ALA A 106 -4.87 -9.24 3.43
C ALA A 106 -5.38 -8.38 2.26
N LEU A 107 -5.62 -8.97 1.08
CA LEU A 107 -6.19 -8.27 -0.06
C LEU A 107 -7.63 -7.80 0.21
N ARG A 108 -8.45 -8.64 0.84
CA ARG A 108 -9.81 -8.28 1.27
C ARG A 108 -9.79 -7.11 2.25
N PHE A 109 -8.90 -7.15 3.24
CA PHE A 109 -8.68 -6.06 4.18
C PHE A 109 -8.36 -4.74 3.45
N ALA A 110 -7.42 -4.76 2.50
CA ALA A 110 -7.07 -3.55 1.74
C ALA A 110 -8.27 -2.95 1.00
N ILE A 111 -9.05 -3.79 0.33
CA ILE A 111 -10.25 -3.34 -0.41
C ILE A 111 -11.26 -2.70 0.54
N ILE A 112 -11.58 -3.36 1.67
CA ILE A 112 -12.54 -2.86 2.66
C ILE A 112 -12.07 -1.53 3.26
N GLU A 113 -10.79 -1.41 3.64
CA GLU A 113 -10.26 -0.17 4.21
C GLU A 113 -10.24 0.98 3.20
N LEU A 114 -9.96 0.71 1.93
CA LEU A 114 -10.06 1.71 0.88
C LEU A 114 -11.51 2.17 0.64
N GLU A 115 -12.47 1.26 0.71
CA GLU A 115 -13.89 1.57 0.52
C GLU A 115 -14.52 2.36 1.67
N LYS A 116 -13.96 2.27 2.88
CA LYS A 116 -14.35 3.13 4.01
C LYS A 116 -13.93 4.58 3.83
N GLN A 117 -12.94 4.84 2.98
CA GLN A 117 -12.44 6.19 2.72
C GLN A 117 -13.33 6.90 1.69
N THR A 118 -13.42 8.23 1.81
CA THR A 118 -14.31 9.04 0.95
C THR A 118 -13.63 9.61 -0.28
N SER A 119 -12.28 9.51 -0.38
CA SER A 119 -11.52 10.10 -1.48
C SER A 119 -11.77 9.37 -2.80
N GLU A 120 -11.69 10.10 -3.91
CA GLU A 120 -11.79 9.51 -5.25
C GLU A 120 -10.63 8.54 -5.54
N LEU A 121 -9.44 8.89 -5.05
CA LEU A 121 -8.26 8.04 -5.17
C LEU A 121 -8.48 6.69 -4.49
N SER A 122 -9.02 6.67 -3.27
CA SER A 122 -9.29 5.42 -2.54
C SER A 122 -10.31 4.55 -3.26
N ARG A 123 -11.38 5.14 -3.81
CA ARG A 123 -12.38 4.42 -4.62
C ARG A 123 -11.78 3.82 -5.88
N THR A 124 -10.94 4.59 -6.57
CA THR A 124 -10.25 4.13 -7.77
C THR A 124 -9.29 2.98 -7.47
N LEU A 125 -8.53 3.07 -6.38
CA LEU A 125 -7.63 2.01 -5.91
C LEU A 125 -8.42 0.75 -5.51
N ALA A 126 -9.52 0.88 -4.77
CA ALA A 126 -10.36 -0.25 -4.41
C ALA A 126 -10.91 -0.98 -5.64
N ALA A 127 -11.44 -0.23 -6.61
CA ALA A 127 -11.96 -0.79 -7.86
C ALA A 127 -10.85 -1.50 -8.67
N ALA A 128 -9.66 -0.89 -8.76
CA ALA A 128 -8.52 -1.49 -9.43
C ALA A 128 -8.05 -2.79 -8.74
N LEU A 129 -7.99 -2.80 -7.40
CA LEU A 129 -7.66 -4.00 -6.64
C LEU A 129 -8.70 -5.11 -6.83
N ARG A 130 -10.00 -4.80 -6.75
CA ARG A 130 -11.06 -5.78 -7.01
C ARG A 130 -10.90 -6.42 -8.38
N LYS A 131 -10.73 -5.61 -9.41
CA LYS A 131 -10.53 -6.08 -10.78
C LYS A 131 -9.32 -7.01 -10.87
N GLN A 132 -8.18 -6.60 -10.34
CA GLN A 132 -6.94 -7.38 -10.40
C GLN A 132 -7.01 -8.68 -9.60
N VAL A 133 -7.70 -8.70 -8.48
CA VAL A 133 -7.93 -9.91 -7.69
C VAL A 133 -8.88 -10.85 -8.46
N ALA A 134 -10.00 -10.35 -8.97
CA ALA A 134 -10.97 -11.15 -9.72
C ALA A 134 -10.35 -11.81 -10.97
N GLU A 135 -9.52 -11.08 -11.72
CA GLU A 135 -8.81 -11.59 -12.90
C GLU A 135 -7.81 -12.71 -12.58
N ARG A 136 -7.30 -12.75 -11.33
CA ARG A 136 -6.30 -13.75 -10.88
C ARG A 136 -6.89 -14.88 -10.06
N GLN A 137 -8.14 -14.77 -9.65
CA GLN A 137 -8.83 -15.87 -8.97
C GLN A 137 -8.98 -17.07 -9.89
N THR A 138 -8.71 -18.25 -9.35
CA THR A 138 -8.89 -19.54 -10.05
C THR A 138 -9.81 -20.42 -9.24
N ASP A 139 -10.45 -21.39 -9.89
CA ASP A 139 -11.26 -22.40 -9.19
C ASP A 139 -10.45 -23.13 -8.10
N LEU A 140 -9.13 -23.31 -8.31
CA LEU A 140 -8.26 -23.93 -7.33
C LEU A 140 -8.06 -23.03 -6.09
N SER A 141 -7.90 -21.71 -6.27
CA SER A 141 -7.78 -20.78 -5.13
C SER A 141 -9.08 -20.73 -4.32
N GLY A 142 -10.22 -20.73 -4.99
CA GLY A 142 -11.53 -20.82 -4.35
C GLY A 142 -11.76 -22.16 -3.63
N LEU A 143 -11.31 -23.27 -4.20
CA LEU A 143 -11.34 -24.57 -3.54
C LEU A 143 -10.49 -24.60 -2.27
N LEU A 144 -9.26 -24.08 -2.30
CA LEU A 144 -8.39 -24.02 -1.14
C LEU A 144 -9.00 -23.16 -0.02
N GLN A 145 -9.62 -22.04 -0.39
CA GLN A 145 -10.33 -21.20 0.57
C GLN A 145 -11.51 -21.96 1.22
N TYR A 146 -12.32 -22.65 0.42
CA TYR A 146 -13.44 -23.48 0.92
C TYR A 146 -12.96 -24.59 1.87
N LEU A 147 -11.85 -25.26 1.56
CA LEU A 147 -11.30 -26.32 2.42
C LEU A 147 -10.82 -25.81 3.77
N CYS A 148 -10.35 -24.56 3.83
CA CYS A 148 -9.86 -23.98 5.07
C CYS A 148 -10.94 -23.30 5.89
N ASP A 149 -11.95 -22.71 5.26
CA ASP A 149 -13.11 -22.13 5.91
C ASP A 149 -14.40 -22.40 5.10
N PRO A 150 -15.02 -23.56 5.31
CA PRO A 150 -16.28 -23.92 4.60
C PRO A 150 -17.45 -23.01 4.93
N LYS A 151 -17.35 -22.25 6.03
CA LYS A 151 -18.38 -21.31 6.49
C LYS A 151 -18.12 -19.87 6.09
N ALA A 152 -17.00 -19.60 5.41
CA ALA A 152 -16.73 -18.26 4.90
C ALA A 152 -17.91 -17.82 4.02
N PRO A 153 -18.45 -16.62 4.27
CA PRO A 153 -19.58 -16.15 3.47
C PRO A 153 -19.15 -16.04 2.00
N ALA A 154 -19.94 -16.65 1.13
CA ALA A 154 -19.80 -16.55 -0.33
C ALA A 154 -20.08 -15.13 -0.88
N ALA A 155 -20.10 -14.14 -0.01
CA ALA A 155 -20.72 -12.84 -0.20
C ALA A 155 -19.88 -11.81 -0.99
N ASP A 156 -18.70 -12.18 -1.48
CA ASP A 156 -17.88 -11.25 -2.24
C ASP A 156 -17.56 -11.85 -3.61
N GLU A 157 -18.12 -11.25 -4.66
CA GLU A 157 -17.86 -11.66 -6.07
C GLU A 157 -16.36 -11.67 -6.42
N THR A 158 -15.56 -10.86 -5.71
CA THR A 158 -14.12 -10.77 -5.90
C THR A 158 -13.38 -12.03 -5.46
N PHE A 159 -13.90 -12.75 -4.45
CA PHE A 159 -13.31 -13.95 -3.86
C PHE A 159 -14.31 -15.12 -3.94
N SER A 160 -14.73 -15.46 -5.15
CA SER A 160 -15.75 -16.46 -5.39
C SER A 160 -15.31 -17.86 -4.97
N ILE A 161 -16.21 -18.56 -4.28
CA ILE A 161 -16.08 -20.01 -4.02
C ILE A 161 -16.71 -20.74 -5.22
N PRO A 162 -16.02 -21.71 -5.86
CA PRO A 162 -16.57 -22.46 -6.96
C PRO A 162 -17.85 -23.23 -6.57
N SER A 163 -18.71 -23.50 -7.54
CA SER A 163 -19.90 -24.31 -7.29
C SER A 163 -19.56 -25.72 -6.79
N SER A 164 -20.46 -26.33 -6.03
CA SER A 164 -20.27 -27.67 -5.46
C SER A 164 -19.88 -28.73 -6.51
N GLY A 165 -20.37 -28.60 -7.75
CA GLY A 165 -19.98 -29.48 -8.86
C GLY A 165 -18.53 -29.29 -9.30
N VAL A 166 -18.03 -28.07 -9.34
CA VAL A 166 -16.64 -27.76 -9.65
C VAL A 166 -15.71 -28.22 -8.54
N ILE A 167 -16.10 -27.97 -7.26
CA ILE A 167 -15.37 -28.43 -6.08
C ILE A 167 -15.17 -29.94 -6.11
N LYS A 168 -16.23 -30.73 -6.38
CA LYS A 168 -16.15 -32.19 -6.46
C LYS A 168 -15.21 -32.66 -7.57
N LYS A 169 -15.26 -32.04 -8.75
CA LYS A 169 -14.36 -32.36 -9.87
C LYS A 169 -12.89 -32.09 -9.54
N LEU A 170 -12.61 -30.93 -8.93
CA LEU A 170 -11.26 -30.54 -8.53
C LEU A 170 -10.69 -31.46 -7.44
N LEU A 171 -11.48 -31.77 -6.42
CA LEU A 171 -11.09 -32.71 -5.36
C LEU A 171 -10.75 -34.09 -5.95
N HIS A 172 -11.60 -34.61 -6.83
CA HIS A 172 -11.35 -35.90 -7.49
C HIS A 172 -10.05 -35.90 -8.31
N ALA A 173 -9.80 -34.82 -9.06
CA ALA A 173 -8.58 -34.65 -9.84
C ALA A 173 -7.31 -34.55 -8.94
N LEU A 174 -7.40 -33.88 -7.80
CA LEU A 174 -6.30 -33.78 -6.84
C LEU A 174 -6.01 -35.14 -6.19
N LEU A 175 -7.03 -35.88 -5.75
CA LEU A 175 -6.87 -37.21 -5.17
C LEU A 175 -6.20 -38.15 -6.15
N LYS A 176 -6.65 -38.20 -7.42
CA LYS A 176 -6.03 -39.00 -8.46
C LYS A 176 -4.55 -38.69 -8.70
N ARG A 177 -4.17 -37.39 -8.61
CA ARG A 177 -2.75 -36.98 -8.70
C ARG A 177 -1.90 -37.39 -7.51
N LEU A 178 -2.49 -37.41 -6.31
CA LEU A 178 -1.80 -37.85 -5.09
C LEU A 178 -1.56 -39.37 -5.12
N ASP A 179 -2.54 -40.14 -5.57
CA ASP A 179 -2.40 -41.60 -5.71
C ASP A 179 -1.37 -41.99 -6.77
N SER A 180 -1.29 -41.28 -7.89
CA SER A 180 -0.30 -41.51 -8.94
C SER A 180 1.16 -41.18 -8.56
N LYS A 181 1.40 -40.46 -7.47
CA LYS A 181 2.76 -40.16 -6.96
C LYS A 181 3.23 -41.13 -5.87
N LYS A 182 2.39 -42.06 -5.44
CA LYS A 182 2.72 -43.08 -4.43
C LYS A 182 3.16 -44.44 -5.02
N GLY A 183 3.08 -44.58 -6.31
CA GLY A 183 3.58 -45.75 -7.08
C GLY A 183 4.84 -45.39 -7.85
#